data_1eba24f71d0fd9f9861315af377de0f9
#
_entry.id   1eba24f71d0fd9f9861315af377de0f9
#
_cell.length_a   1.000
_cell.length_b   1.000
_cell.length_c   1.000
_cell.angle_alpha   90.00
_cell.angle_beta   90.00
_cell.angle_gamma   90.00
#
_symmetry.space_group_name_H-M   'P 1'
#
loop_
_entity.id
_entity.type
_entity.pdbx_description
1 polymer ?
#
loop_
_entity_poly.entity_id
_entity_poly.type
_entity_poly.pdbx_seq_one_letter_code
_entity_poly.pdbx_strand_id
1 'polypeptide(L)'
;MPENYWGEIKDPVHGYIYITENEKEIIDSYPVQRLRRLRQLAGAEYVYPGANHTRFEHSVGAMHLAGRVVENPKISRHINGEEAEMVKIAALLHDVGHGPFSHVFEYLLDKELDKTHEDMTLWIIENSELKDTLNKIGYSPEKIGKLAIGILHKPQKAFLDQIVSSAVDVDKLDFIVRDTYHTGAEYGYIDIFRLIHALEVIDENLAVDLGALSALESFIIARIESFKSIYFHRVGRAAQIM
;
A
#
# COMPACT_ATOMS: atom_id res chain seq x y z
N MET A 1 19.37 10.35 -13.58
CA MET A 1 18.44 9.22 -13.43
C MET A 1 19.17 7.93 -13.79
N PRO A 2 18.94 6.82 -13.09
CA PRO A 2 19.38 5.51 -13.58
C PRO A 2 18.78 5.22 -14.95
N GLU A 3 19.48 4.52 -15.83
CA GLU A 3 19.16 4.37 -17.26
C GLU A 3 17.81 3.69 -17.57
N ASN A 4 17.13 3.09 -16.58
CA ASN A 4 15.91 2.29 -16.77
C ASN A 4 14.63 2.95 -16.24
N TYR A 5 14.66 4.22 -15.81
CA TYR A 5 13.48 4.91 -15.28
C TYR A 5 12.95 5.96 -16.25
N TRP A 6 11.62 6.02 -16.39
CA TRP A 6 10.92 7.04 -17.16
C TRP A 6 10.99 8.41 -16.48
N GLY A 7 10.83 8.45 -15.15
CA GLY A 7 10.76 9.69 -14.41
C GLY A 7 10.82 9.49 -12.89
N GLU A 8 10.48 10.56 -12.18
CA GLU A 8 10.49 10.57 -10.72
C GLU A 8 9.31 11.35 -10.16
N ILE A 9 8.83 10.92 -8.98
CA ILE A 9 7.84 11.62 -8.16
C ILE A 9 8.54 12.06 -6.88
N LYS A 10 8.41 13.34 -6.50
CA LYS A 10 8.90 13.82 -5.20
C LYS A 10 7.84 13.57 -4.15
N ASP A 11 8.13 12.67 -3.24
CA ASP A 11 7.28 12.30 -2.10
C ASP A 11 7.84 12.89 -0.80
N PRO A 12 7.00 13.47 0.07
CA PRO A 12 7.48 14.10 1.30
C PRO A 12 8.02 13.11 2.34
N VAL A 13 7.60 11.84 2.28
CA VAL A 13 7.99 10.76 3.21
C VAL A 13 9.20 9.99 2.69
N HIS A 14 9.15 9.55 1.41
CA HIS A 14 10.15 8.66 0.82
C HIS A 14 11.20 9.37 -0.05
N GLY A 15 11.06 10.68 -0.26
CA GLY A 15 12.00 11.44 -1.09
C GLY A 15 11.70 11.28 -2.58
N TYR A 16 12.68 10.88 -3.39
CA TYR A 16 12.48 10.65 -4.82
C TYR A 16 12.09 9.21 -5.08
N ILE A 17 10.90 9.00 -5.65
CA ILE A 17 10.39 7.71 -6.09
C ILE A 17 10.58 7.65 -7.60
N TYR A 18 11.46 6.77 -8.06
CA TYR A 18 11.70 6.55 -9.49
C TYR A 18 10.66 5.58 -10.04
N ILE A 19 10.10 5.91 -11.21
CA ILE A 19 9.05 5.13 -11.87
C ILE A 19 9.52 4.66 -13.25
N THR A 20 9.23 3.41 -13.58
CA THR A 20 9.47 2.80 -14.89
C THR A 20 8.38 3.22 -15.89
N GLU A 21 8.57 2.91 -17.19
CA GLU A 21 7.55 3.16 -18.21
C GLU A 21 6.25 2.37 -17.93
N ASN A 22 6.37 1.11 -17.49
CA ASN A 22 5.22 0.27 -17.14
C ASN A 22 4.43 0.84 -15.96
N GLU A 23 5.14 1.26 -14.90
CA GLU A 23 4.52 1.88 -13.72
C GLU A 23 3.82 3.20 -14.11
N LYS A 24 4.43 4.00 -14.98
CA LYS A 24 3.82 5.23 -15.49
C LYS A 24 2.50 4.96 -16.22
N GLU A 25 2.46 3.97 -17.11
CA GLU A 25 1.22 3.60 -17.83
C GLU A 25 0.08 3.27 -16.86
N ILE A 26 0.39 2.57 -15.76
CA ILE A 26 -0.59 2.23 -14.72
C ILE A 26 -0.97 3.46 -13.90
N ILE A 27 0.01 4.26 -13.49
CA ILE A 27 -0.20 5.48 -12.70
C ILE A 27 -1.09 6.47 -13.46
N ASP A 28 -0.90 6.61 -14.78
CA ASP A 28 -1.68 7.53 -15.62
C ASP A 28 -3.12 7.07 -15.87
N SER A 29 -3.47 5.83 -15.53
CA SER A 29 -4.84 5.32 -15.68
C SER A 29 -5.84 6.06 -14.78
N TYR A 30 -7.07 6.22 -15.26
CA TYR A 30 -8.13 6.92 -14.51
C TYR A 30 -8.38 6.33 -13.12
N PRO A 31 -8.45 4.99 -12.92
CA PRO A 31 -8.67 4.41 -11.58
C PRO A 31 -7.59 4.81 -10.57
N VAL A 32 -6.32 4.89 -10.98
CA VAL A 32 -5.22 5.34 -10.12
C VAL A 32 -5.24 6.86 -9.94
N GLN A 33 -5.45 7.63 -11.00
CA GLN A 33 -5.54 9.09 -10.93
C GLN A 33 -6.74 9.56 -10.06
N ARG A 34 -7.83 8.79 -10.01
CA ARG A 34 -8.96 9.04 -9.12
C ARG A 34 -8.55 9.10 -7.65
N LEU A 35 -7.54 8.32 -7.24
CA LEU A 35 -7.06 8.27 -5.86
C LEU A 35 -6.51 9.62 -5.38
N ARG A 36 -6.11 10.53 -6.27
CA ARG A 36 -5.71 11.92 -5.93
C ARG A 36 -6.85 12.73 -5.30
N ARG A 37 -8.10 12.31 -5.46
CA ARG A 37 -9.29 12.97 -4.92
C ARG A 37 -9.85 12.26 -3.69
N LEU A 38 -9.25 11.17 -3.26
CA LEU A 38 -9.64 10.41 -2.09
C LEU A 38 -8.65 10.63 -0.95
N ARG A 39 -9.13 11.22 0.14
CA ARG A 39 -8.33 11.38 1.35
C ARG A 39 -8.02 10.04 1.98
N GLN A 40 -6.77 9.86 2.45
CA GLN A 40 -6.39 8.67 3.22
C GLN A 40 -7.12 8.64 4.57
N LEU A 41 -7.12 9.77 5.26
CA LEU A 41 -7.71 9.93 6.59
C LEU A 41 -8.96 10.82 6.50
N ALA A 42 -10.08 10.25 6.07
CA ALA A 42 -11.32 10.99 5.93
C ALA A 42 -11.81 11.55 7.27
N GLY A 43 -12.01 12.87 7.35
CA GLY A 43 -12.46 13.57 8.54
C GLY A 43 -11.37 13.86 9.58
N ALA A 44 -10.14 13.36 9.40
CA ALA A 44 -9.04 13.62 10.31
C ALA A 44 -8.55 15.08 10.22
N GLU A 45 -8.72 15.74 9.09
CA GLU A 45 -8.35 17.13 8.86
C GLU A 45 -9.05 18.13 9.81
N TYR A 46 -10.17 17.76 10.39
CA TYR A 46 -10.85 18.57 11.42
C TYR A 46 -10.13 18.60 12.77
N VAL A 47 -9.22 17.66 12.98
CA VAL A 47 -8.39 17.57 14.19
C VAL A 47 -6.93 17.84 13.85
N TYR A 48 -6.47 17.28 12.75
CA TYR A 48 -5.10 17.36 12.23
C TYR A 48 -5.12 18.11 10.89
N PRO A 49 -5.02 19.44 10.87
CA PRO A 49 -5.19 20.22 9.61
C PRO A 49 -4.19 19.85 8.51
N GLY A 50 -3.06 19.24 8.85
CA GLY A 50 -2.07 18.71 7.91
C GLY A 50 -2.46 17.37 7.28
N ALA A 51 -3.46 16.65 7.81
CA ALA A 51 -3.88 15.33 7.34
C ALA A 51 -4.70 15.40 6.02
N ASN A 52 -4.08 15.99 4.99
CA ASN A 52 -4.71 16.22 3.69
C ASN A 52 -4.20 15.29 2.59
N HIS A 53 -3.28 14.39 2.90
CA HIS A 53 -2.73 13.43 1.93
C HIS A 53 -3.79 12.49 1.39
N THR A 54 -3.51 11.98 0.21
CA THR A 54 -4.45 11.22 -0.59
C THR A 54 -4.04 9.75 -0.68
N ARG A 55 -4.99 8.89 -1.06
CA ARG A 55 -4.69 7.49 -1.36
C ARG A 55 -3.70 7.33 -2.52
N PHE A 56 -3.62 8.31 -3.42
CA PHE A 56 -2.63 8.31 -4.49
C PHE A 56 -1.20 8.35 -3.94
N GLU A 57 -0.91 9.27 -3.02
CA GLU A 57 0.41 9.40 -2.40
C GLU A 57 0.78 8.12 -1.65
N HIS A 58 -0.18 7.56 -0.91
CA HIS A 58 -0.03 6.28 -0.21
C HIS A 58 0.25 5.13 -1.19
N SER A 59 -0.55 4.96 -2.25
CA SER A 59 -0.37 3.88 -3.24
C SER A 59 1.00 3.94 -3.92
N VAL A 60 1.48 5.15 -4.27
CA VAL A 60 2.83 5.34 -4.84
C VAL A 60 3.91 5.04 -3.80
N GLY A 61 3.69 5.40 -2.53
CA GLY A 61 4.60 5.07 -1.43
C GLY A 61 4.67 3.56 -1.16
N ALA A 62 3.53 2.87 -1.13
CA ALA A 62 3.46 1.42 -0.99
C ALA A 62 4.19 0.70 -2.14
N MET A 63 4.00 1.15 -3.40
CA MET A 63 4.76 0.66 -4.56
C MET A 63 6.26 0.85 -4.36
N HIS A 64 6.70 2.03 -3.90
CA HIS A 64 8.11 2.31 -3.62
C HIS A 64 8.69 1.34 -2.58
N LEU A 65 7.99 1.16 -1.46
CA LEU A 65 8.42 0.24 -0.41
C LEU A 65 8.44 -1.21 -0.90
N ALA A 66 7.47 -1.62 -1.74
CA ALA A 66 7.47 -2.93 -2.39
C ALA A 66 8.75 -3.12 -3.23
N GLY A 67 9.17 -2.11 -3.99
CA GLY A 67 10.45 -2.10 -4.69
C GLY A 67 11.63 -2.33 -3.75
N ARG A 68 11.67 -1.63 -2.60
CA ARG A 68 12.72 -1.80 -1.60
C ARG A 68 12.74 -3.19 -0.96
N VAL A 69 11.56 -3.80 -0.77
CA VAL A 69 11.46 -5.17 -0.24
C VAL A 69 11.97 -6.18 -1.25
N VAL A 70 11.55 -6.11 -2.52
CA VAL A 70 11.98 -7.07 -3.55
C VAL A 70 13.46 -6.93 -3.92
N GLU A 71 14.06 -5.76 -3.70
CA GLU A 71 15.50 -5.52 -3.83
C GLU A 71 16.33 -6.09 -2.67
N ASN A 72 15.72 -6.41 -1.51
CA ASN A 72 16.43 -7.00 -0.38
C ASN A 72 17.04 -8.36 -0.79
N PRO A 73 18.37 -8.57 -0.63
CA PRO A 73 19.04 -9.82 -1.02
C PRO A 73 18.46 -11.10 -0.40
N LYS A 74 17.85 -11.00 0.79
CA LYS A 74 17.17 -12.13 1.44
C LYS A 74 15.85 -12.50 0.77
N ILE A 75 15.24 -11.59 0.01
CA ILE A 75 14.00 -11.77 -0.73
C ILE A 75 14.29 -12.04 -2.21
N SER A 76 15.14 -11.19 -2.84
CA SER A 76 15.39 -11.23 -4.28
C SER A 76 15.91 -12.56 -4.80
N ARG A 77 16.64 -13.34 -3.97
CA ARG A 77 17.09 -14.69 -4.32
C ARG A 77 15.98 -15.71 -4.52
N HIS A 78 14.76 -15.43 -4.05
CA HIS A 78 13.60 -16.32 -4.12
C HIS A 78 12.60 -15.95 -5.23
N ILE A 79 12.83 -14.84 -5.92
CA ILE A 79 11.94 -14.29 -6.94
C ILE A 79 12.67 -14.00 -8.25
N ASN A 80 11.93 -13.97 -9.33
CA ASN A 80 12.43 -13.49 -10.62
C ASN A 80 12.01 -12.02 -10.86
N GLY A 81 12.49 -11.41 -11.97
CA GLY A 81 12.21 -10.01 -12.28
C GLY A 81 10.72 -9.74 -12.56
N GLU A 82 10.00 -10.69 -13.16
CA GLU A 82 8.56 -10.58 -13.41
C GLU A 82 7.78 -10.55 -12.09
N GLU A 83 8.09 -11.45 -11.15
CA GLU A 83 7.47 -11.50 -9.83
C GLU A 83 7.74 -10.22 -9.02
N ALA A 84 8.96 -9.68 -9.11
CA ALA A 84 9.32 -8.42 -8.45
C ALA A 84 8.47 -7.25 -8.99
N GLU A 85 8.29 -7.16 -10.30
CA GLU A 85 7.46 -6.13 -10.91
C GLU A 85 5.97 -6.32 -10.58
N MET A 86 5.47 -7.56 -10.59
CA MET A 86 4.09 -7.87 -10.18
C MET A 86 3.79 -7.40 -8.75
N VAL A 87 4.71 -7.62 -7.80
CA VAL A 87 4.53 -7.16 -6.40
C VAL A 87 4.46 -5.64 -6.32
N LYS A 88 5.30 -4.92 -7.06
CA LYS A 88 5.26 -3.44 -7.12
C LYS A 88 3.94 -2.93 -7.69
N ILE A 89 3.49 -3.52 -8.81
CA ILE A 89 2.21 -3.17 -9.44
C ILE A 89 1.04 -3.48 -8.50
N ALA A 90 1.05 -4.64 -7.85
CA ALA A 90 0.03 -5.02 -6.89
C ALA A 90 -0.04 -4.05 -5.70
N ALA A 91 1.10 -3.65 -5.15
CA ALA A 91 1.18 -2.64 -4.10
C ALA A 91 0.68 -1.26 -4.56
N LEU A 92 0.89 -0.86 -5.82
CA LEU A 92 0.30 0.36 -6.38
C LEU A 92 -1.22 0.30 -6.46
N LEU A 93 -1.78 -0.88 -6.74
CA LEU A 93 -3.21 -1.06 -7.03
C LEU A 93 -4.04 -1.57 -5.86
N HIS A 94 -3.42 -1.90 -4.70
CA HIS A 94 -4.12 -2.54 -3.58
C HIS A 94 -5.33 -1.74 -3.08
N ASP A 95 -5.25 -0.42 -3.11
CA ASP A 95 -6.26 0.53 -2.60
C ASP A 95 -7.20 1.08 -3.69
N VAL A 96 -7.07 0.63 -4.95
CA VAL A 96 -7.85 1.19 -6.06
C VAL A 96 -9.36 0.99 -5.91
N GLY A 97 -9.79 0.02 -5.10
CA GLY A 97 -11.19 -0.26 -4.80
C GLY A 97 -11.86 0.66 -3.78
N HIS A 98 -11.08 1.48 -3.07
CA HIS A 98 -11.66 2.38 -2.08
C HIS A 98 -12.52 3.49 -2.68
N GLY A 99 -13.65 3.80 -2.01
CA GLY A 99 -14.54 4.91 -2.28
C GLY A 99 -14.25 6.14 -1.40
N PRO A 100 -15.02 7.23 -1.61
CA PRO A 100 -14.94 8.41 -0.74
C PRO A 100 -15.31 8.04 0.70
N PHE A 101 -14.64 8.69 1.67
CA PHE A 101 -14.81 8.41 3.11
C PHE A 101 -14.46 6.98 3.54
N SER A 102 -13.74 6.24 2.70
CA SER A 102 -13.13 4.93 2.98
C SER A 102 -14.04 3.95 3.75
N HIS A 103 -13.85 3.80 5.06
CA HIS A 103 -14.59 2.83 5.87
C HIS A 103 -16.10 3.11 6.01
N VAL A 104 -16.55 4.36 5.87
CA VAL A 104 -18.00 4.65 5.85
C VAL A 104 -18.63 4.13 4.57
N PHE A 105 -17.96 4.36 3.45
CA PHE A 105 -18.39 3.83 2.15
C PHE A 105 -18.34 2.30 2.12
N GLU A 106 -17.33 1.70 2.74
CA GLU A 106 -17.20 0.24 2.88
C GLU A 106 -18.38 -0.37 3.66
N TYR A 107 -18.82 0.27 4.76
CA TYR A 107 -20.02 -0.14 5.48
C TYR A 107 -21.27 -0.16 4.59
N LEU A 108 -21.41 0.81 3.68
CA LEU A 108 -22.51 0.83 2.73
C LEU A 108 -22.37 -0.25 1.66
N LEU A 109 -21.15 -0.51 1.17
CA LEU A 109 -20.86 -1.59 0.22
C LEU A 109 -21.20 -2.95 0.82
N ASP A 110 -20.77 -3.22 2.04
CA ASP A 110 -21.08 -4.45 2.77
C ASP A 110 -22.59 -4.62 2.96
N LYS A 111 -23.25 -3.58 3.51
CA LYS A 111 -24.67 -3.63 3.81
C LYS A 111 -25.58 -3.79 2.59
N GLU A 112 -25.29 -3.09 1.49
CA GLU A 112 -26.17 -3.01 0.32
C GLU A 112 -25.80 -4.02 -0.78
N LEU A 113 -24.54 -4.44 -0.85
CA LEU A 113 -24.01 -5.26 -1.94
C LEU A 113 -23.29 -6.53 -1.47
N ASP A 114 -23.07 -6.72 -0.16
CA ASP A 114 -22.24 -7.80 0.40
C ASP A 114 -20.85 -7.81 -0.25
N LYS A 115 -20.21 -6.62 -0.34
CA LYS A 115 -18.93 -6.38 -0.98
C LYS A 115 -17.99 -5.58 -0.09
N THR A 116 -16.69 -5.85 -0.22
CA THR A 116 -15.61 -5.13 0.42
C THR A 116 -14.88 -4.22 -0.58
N HIS A 117 -13.97 -3.37 -0.09
CA HIS A 117 -13.05 -2.63 -0.96
C HIS A 117 -12.11 -3.56 -1.74
N GLU A 118 -11.77 -4.75 -1.21
CA GLU A 118 -10.98 -5.78 -1.90
C GLU A 118 -11.73 -6.34 -3.11
N ASP A 119 -13.03 -6.67 -2.95
CA ASP A 119 -13.90 -7.07 -4.07
C ASP A 119 -13.95 -5.98 -5.15
N MET A 120 -14.03 -4.71 -4.73
CA MET A 120 -14.03 -3.58 -5.65
C MET A 120 -12.67 -3.39 -6.32
N THR A 121 -11.56 -3.65 -5.62
CA THR A 121 -10.20 -3.65 -6.19
C THR A 121 -10.10 -4.68 -7.32
N LEU A 122 -10.50 -5.93 -7.08
CA LEU A 122 -10.55 -6.96 -8.11
C LEU A 122 -11.41 -6.52 -9.30
N TRP A 123 -12.63 -6.07 -9.02
CA TRP A 123 -13.57 -5.67 -10.06
C TRP A 123 -13.03 -4.52 -10.93
N ILE A 124 -12.43 -3.49 -10.33
CA ILE A 124 -11.87 -2.35 -11.05
C ILE A 124 -10.67 -2.79 -11.91
N ILE A 125 -9.78 -3.61 -11.38
CA ILE A 125 -8.62 -4.11 -12.13
C ILE A 125 -9.06 -4.92 -13.36
N GLU A 126 -10.10 -5.73 -13.22
CA GLU A 126 -10.58 -6.63 -14.29
C GLU A 126 -11.57 -6.00 -15.27
N ASN A 127 -12.23 -4.89 -14.90
CA ASN A 127 -13.36 -4.32 -15.67
C ASN A 127 -13.20 -2.84 -16.03
N SER A 128 -12.03 -2.25 -15.78
CA SER A 128 -11.71 -0.88 -16.21
C SER A 128 -10.60 -0.87 -17.26
N GLU A 129 -10.14 0.33 -17.64
CA GLU A 129 -8.98 0.49 -18.55
C GLU A 129 -7.68 -0.11 -17.98
N LEU A 130 -7.60 -0.38 -16.66
CA LEU A 130 -6.47 -1.09 -16.06
C LEU A 130 -6.28 -2.47 -16.66
N LYS A 131 -7.37 -3.15 -17.03
CA LYS A 131 -7.32 -4.44 -17.71
C LYS A 131 -6.51 -4.34 -19.01
N ASP A 132 -6.84 -3.35 -19.86
CA ASP A 132 -6.18 -3.18 -21.16
C ASP A 132 -4.73 -2.71 -20.96
N THR A 133 -4.49 -1.81 -20.01
CA THR A 133 -3.15 -1.34 -19.65
C THR A 133 -2.26 -2.49 -19.16
N LEU A 134 -2.74 -3.32 -18.25
CA LEU A 134 -2.00 -4.48 -17.74
C LEU A 134 -1.70 -5.51 -18.84
N ASN A 135 -2.68 -5.83 -19.67
CA ASN A 135 -2.48 -6.73 -20.82
C ASN A 135 -1.45 -6.17 -21.81
N LYS A 136 -1.47 -4.87 -22.09
CA LYS A 136 -0.52 -4.18 -22.99
C LYS A 136 0.92 -4.32 -22.49
N ILE A 137 1.15 -4.21 -21.17
CA ILE A 137 2.47 -4.33 -20.56
C ILE A 137 2.84 -5.79 -20.20
N GLY A 138 2.00 -6.76 -20.54
CA GLY A 138 2.29 -8.19 -20.44
C GLY A 138 1.88 -8.87 -19.14
N TYR A 139 1.05 -8.22 -18.28
CA TYR A 139 0.58 -8.79 -17.01
C TYR A 139 -0.88 -9.18 -17.06
N SER A 140 -1.22 -10.30 -16.43
CA SER A 140 -2.61 -10.74 -16.25
C SER A 140 -3.33 -9.88 -15.21
N PRO A 141 -4.45 -9.21 -15.57
CA PRO A 141 -5.25 -8.44 -14.62
C PRO A 141 -5.74 -9.27 -13.43
N GLU A 142 -6.16 -10.52 -13.69
CA GLU A 142 -6.59 -11.45 -12.65
C GLU A 142 -5.47 -11.74 -11.63
N LYS A 143 -4.25 -12.03 -12.12
CA LYS A 143 -3.12 -12.32 -11.22
C LYS A 143 -2.73 -11.08 -10.42
N ILE A 144 -2.66 -9.92 -11.05
CA ILE A 144 -2.35 -8.65 -10.36
C ILE A 144 -3.42 -8.33 -9.32
N GLY A 145 -4.71 -8.47 -9.66
CA GLY A 145 -5.81 -8.27 -8.73
C GLY A 145 -5.73 -9.18 -7.51
N LYS A 146 -5.55 -10.49 -7.72
CA LYS A 146 -5.38 -11.45 -6.62
C LYS A 146 -4.16 -11.17 -5.75
N LEU A 147 -3.05 -10.73 -6.34
CA LEU A 147 -1.86 -10.35 -5.59
C LEU A 147 -2.10 -9.07 -4.78
N ALA A 148 -2.81 -8.09 -5.35
CA ALA A 148 -3.13 -6.83 -4.68
C ALA A 148 -3.95 -7.02 -3.39
N ILE A 149 -4.78 -8.07 -3.33
CA ILE A 149 -5.52 -8.44 -2.12
C ILE A 149 -4.90 -9.63 -1.34
N GLY A 150 -3.70 -10.06 -1.72
CA GLY A 150 -2.91 -11.04 -0.96
C GLY A 150 -3.41 -12.48 -1.00
N ILE A 151 -3.95 -12.96 -2.14
CA ILE A 151 -4.51 -14.32 -2.27
C ILE A 151 -4.00 -15.11 -3.49
N LEU A 152 -2.99 -14.61 -4.20
CA LEU A 152 -2.55 -15.24 -5.45
C LEU A 152 -1.72 -16.53 -5.23
N HIS A 153 -0.78 -16.51 -4.29
CA HIS A 153 0.29 -17.50 -4.18
C HIS A 153 0.15 -18.51 -3.03
N LYS A 154 -0.95 -18.47 -2.28
CA LYS A 154 -1.12 -19.39 -1.14
C LYS A 154 -1.37 -20.83 -1.63
N PRO A 155 -0.65 -21.84 -1.08
CA PRO A 155 0.38 -21.76 -0.02
C PRO A 155 1.83 -21.57 -0.50
N GLN A 156 2.14 -21.85 -1.80
CA GLN A 156 3.51 -21.69 -2.32
C GLN A 156 3.80 -20.21 -2.53
N LYS A 157 5.03 -19.77 -2.21
CA LYS A 157 5.46 -18.38 -2.30
C LYS A 157 4.51 -17.40 -1.60
N ALA A 158 3.89 -17.80 -0.49
CA ALA A 158 2.97 -16.97 0.28
C ALA A 158 3.60 -15.62 0.70
N PHE A 159 4.93 -15.56 0.80
CA PHE A 159 5.66 -14.33 1.11
C PHE A 159 5.40 -13.21 0.09
N LEU A 160 5.12 -13.50 -1.19
CA LEU A 160 4.80 -12.49 -2.20
C LEU A 160 3.47 -11.79 -1.88
N ASP A 161 2.46 -12.58 -1.54
CA ASP A 161 1.16 -12.05 -1.08
C ASP A 161 1.33 -11.26 0.23
N GLN A 162 2.18 -11.76 1.12
CA GLN A 162 2.41 -11.16 2.44
C GLN A 162 3.20 -9.84 2.38
N ILE A 163 3.98 -9.59 1.32
CA ILE A 163 4.59 -8.27 1.09
C ILE A 163 3.51 -7.20 0.92
N VAL A 164 2.39 -7.52 0.26
CA VAL A 164 1.30 -6.59 -0.04
C VAL A 164 0.24 -6.59 1.07
N SER A 165 -0.08 -7.78 1.63
CA SER A 165 -1.15 -7.92 2.63
C SER A 165 -0.77 -8.92 3.71
N SER A 166 -0.32 -8.44 4.88
CA SER A 166 0.03 -9.25 6.05
C SER A 166 0.02 -8.44 7.35
N ALA A 167 0.62 -8.96 8.42
CA ALA A 167 0.78 -8.23 9.67
C ALA A 167 1.81 -7.09 9.58
N VAL A 168 2.87 -7.31 8.79
CA VAL A 168 3.93 -6.34 8.48
C VAL A 168 4.10 -6.33 6.96
N ASP A 169 3.44 -5.44 6.28
CA ASP A 169 3.40 -5.29 4.83
C ASP A 169 3.70 -3.84 4.41
N VAL A 170 3.86 -3.64 3.11
CA VAL A 170 4.23 -2.33 2.56
C VAL A 170 3.12 -1.29 2.70
N ASP A 171 1.85 -1.71 2.72
CA ASP A 171 0.71 -0.86 3.04
C ASP A 171 0.89 -0.24 4.43
N LYS A 172 1.07 -1.08 5.45
CA LYS A 172 1.21 -0.65 6.85
C LYS A 172 2.49 0.13 7.10
N LEU A 173 3.58 -0.26 6.45
CA LEU A 173 4.86 0.45 6.53
C LEU A 173 4.75 1.86 5.94
N ASP A 174 3.97 2.06 4.86
CA ASP A 174 3.76 3.39 4.29
C ASP A 174 2.79 4.22 5.14
N PHE A 175 1.57 3.71 5.40
CA PHE A 175 0.56 4.57 6.01
C PHE A 175 0.94 5.03 7.42
N ILE A 176 1.62 4.21 8.24
CA ILE A 176 2.02 4.62 9.59
C ILE A 176 2.95 5.82 9.56
N VAL A 177 3.98 5.80 8.71
CA VAL A 177 4.94 6.93 8.61
C VAL A 177 4.33 8.13 7.89
N ARG A 178 3.49 7.89 6.89
CA ARG A 178 2.81 8.95 6.12
C ARG A 178 1.77 9.67 6.97
N ASP A 179 0.91 8.94 7.67
CA ASP A 179 -0.07 9.51 8.59
C ASP A 179 0.63 10.31 9.69
N THR A 180 1.71 9.77 10.25
CA THR A 180 2.57 10.46 11.23
C THR A 180 3.09 11.77 10.69
N TYR A 181 3.68 11.77 9.50
CA TYR A 181 4.22 12.96 8.87
C TYR A 181 3.13 14.04 8.68
N HIS A 182 1.97 13.67 8.18
CA HIS A 182 0.89 14.61 7.86
C HIS A 182 0.06 15.04 9.07
N THR A 183 -0.04 14.21 10.10
CA THR A 183 -0.76 14.58 11.34
C THR A 183 0.13 15.28 12.36
N GLY A 184 1.45 15.11 12.26
CA GLY A 184 2.41 15.56 13.28
C GLY A 184 2.43 14.68 14.54
N ALA A 185 1.93 13.45 14.47
CA ALA A 185 1.87 12.51 15.57
C ALA A 185 3.22 11.79 15.74
N GLU A 186 4.04 12.20 16.69
CA GLU A 186 5.46 11.80 16.82
C GLU A 186 5.68 10.30 17.10
N TYR A 187 4.71 9.56 17.62
CA TYR A 187 4.84 8.13 17.93
C TYR A 187 5.05 7.22 16.70
N GLY A 188 4.79 7.69 15.50
CA GLY A 188 4.93 6.92 14.27
C GLY A 188 6.26 7.11 13.54
N TYR A 189 7.23 7.81 14.12
CA TYR A 189 8.60 7.84 13.60
C TYR A 189 9.30 6.52 13.89
N ILE A 190 9.13 5.57 12.98
CA ILE A 190 9.71 4.22 13.04
C ILE A 190 10.77 4.01 11.97
N ASP A 191 11.74 3.14 12.24
CA ASP A 191 12.77 2.77 11.28
C ASP A 191 12.26 1.67 10.33
N ILE A 192 11.48 2.08 9.31
CA ILE A 192 10.93 1.16 8.30
C ILE A 192 12.05 0.49 7.48
N PHE A 193 13.16 1.17 7.24
CA PHE A 193 14.27 0.60 6.47
C PHE A 193 14.96 -0.51 7.25
N ARG A 194 15.08 -0.39 8.57
CA ARG A 194 15.55 -1.46 9.43
C ARG A 194 14.64 -2.69 9.35
N LEU A 195 13.32 -2.50 9.34
CA LEU A 195 12.35 -3.59 9.16
C LEU A 195 12.49 -4.23 7.78
N ILE A 196 12.54 -3.45 6.71
CA ILE A 196 12.70 -3.96 5.33
C ILE A 196 13.99 -4.79 5.21
N HIS A 197 15.11 -4.33 5.75
CA HIS A 197 16.37 -5.07 5.75
C HIS A 197 16.33 -6.37 6.57
N ALA A 198 15.46 -6.44 7.56
CA ALA A 198 15.28 -7.60 8.41
C ALA A 198 14.26 -8.62 7.85
N LEU A 199 13.56 -8.29 6.77
CA LEU A 199 12.65 -9.23 6.11
C LEU A 199 13.45 -10.38 5.46
N GLU A 200 12.95 -11.59 5.61
CA GLU A 200 13.49 -12.79 5.01
C GLU A 200 12.38 -13.80 4.69
N VAL A 201 12.71 -14.82 3.92
CA VAL A 201 11.77 -15.90 3.57
C VAL A 201 12.11 -17.14 4.38
N ILE A 202 11.15 -17.63 5.16
CA ILE A 202 11.24 -18.90 5.91
C ILE A 202 10.00 -19.73 5.59
N ASP A 203 10.21 -20.96 5.10
CA ASP A 203 9.13 -21.89 4.76
C ASP A 203 8.03 -21.25 3.89
N GLU A 204 8.45 -20.58 2.80
CA GLU A 204 7.59 -19.89 1.84
C GLU A 204 6.82 -18.66 2.44
N ASN A 205 7.10 -18.27 3.68
CA ASN A 205 6.47 -17.14 4.35
C ASN A 205 7.45 -15.99 4.59
N LEU A 206 6.89 -14.78 4.67
CA LEU A 206 7.63 -13.59 5.06
C LEU A 206 7.87 -13.61 6.58
N ALA A 207 9.11 -13.44 6.98
CA ALA A 207 9.54 -13.42 8.37
C ALA A 207 10.38 -12.17 8.66
N VAL A 208 10.45 -11.77 9.93
CA VAL A 208 11.31 -10.69 10.41
C VAL A 208 12.43 -11.29 11.27
N ASP A 209 13.67 -11.00 10.91
CA ASP A 209 14.85 -11.40 11.70
C ASP A 209 14.78 -10.79 13.12
N LEU A 210 15.02 -11.62 14.14
CA LEU A 210 15.02 -11.22 15.56
C LEU A 210 15.97 -10.07 15.88
N GLY A 211 17.00 -9.86 15.06
CA GLY A 211 17.90 -8.70 15.19
C GLY A 211 17.21 -7.34 14.97
N ALA A 212 15.97 -7.31 14.47
CA ALA A 212 15.17 -6.12 14.32
C ALA A 212 13.95 -6.07 15.28
N LEU A 213 13.96 -6.87 16.37
CA LEU A 213 12.83 -6.98 17.31
C LEU A 213 12.40 -5.62 17.85
N SER A 214 13.33 -4.74 18.22
CA SER A 214 13.00 -3.39 18.73
C SER A 214 12.34 -2.50 17.69
N ALA A 215 12.70 -2.64 16.40
CA ALA A 215 12.03 -1.91 15.32
C ALA A 215 10.61 -2.47 15.10
N LEU A 216 10.42 -3.79 15.20
CA LEU A 216 9.11 -4.43 15.13
C LEU A 216 8.21 -4.03 16.30
N GLU A 217 8.73 -3.98 17.52
CA GLU A 217 8.01 -3.48 18.70
C GLU A 217 7.57 -2.03 18.50
N SER A 218 8.46 -1.16 18.04
CA SER A 218 8.16 0.24 17.72
C SER A 218 7.06 0.36 16.67
N PHE A 219 7.10 -0.46 15.62
CA PHE A 219 6.07 -0.52 14.59
C PHE A 219 4.69 -0.92 15.16
N ILE A 220 4.64 -1.95 16.01
CA ILE A 220 3.40 -2.41 16.65
C ILE A 220 2.83 -1.33 17.57
N ILE A 221 3.67 -0.67 18.37
CA ILE A 221 3.27 0.43 19.26
C ILE A 221 2.74 1.60 18.44
N ALA A 222 3.46 2.02 17.38
CA ALA A 222 3.03 3.09 16.50
C ALA A 222 1.65 2.80 15.87
N ARG A 223 1.42 1.57 15.44
CA ARG A 223 0.13 1.13 14.91
C ARG A 223 -0.99 1.23 15.95
N ILE A 224 -0.76 0.76 17.18
CA ILE A 224 -1.74 0.86 18.29
C ILE A 224 -2.07 2.32 18.56
N GLU A 225 -1.07 3.18 18.66
CA GLU A 225 -1.27 4.61 18.93
C GLU A 225 -1.98 5.33 17.79
N SER A 226 -1.73 4.95 16.52
CA SER A 226 -2.47 5.47 15.37
C SER A 226 -3.97 5.17 15.48
N PHE A 227 -4.34 3.95 15.88
CA PHE A 227 -5.74 3.60 16.12
C PHE A 227 -6.38 4.47 17.20
N LYS A 228 -5.72 4.67 18.34
CA LYS A 228 -6.25 5.46 19.46
C LYS A 228 -6.36 6.94 19.13
N SER A 229 -5.33 7.52 18.54
CA SER A 229 -5.18 8.97 18.40
C SER A 229 -5.78 9.50 17.11
N ILE A 230 -5.70 8.76 15.99
CA ILE A 230 -6.13 9.20 14.67
C ILE A 230 -7.44 8.52 14.28
N TYR A 231 -7.44 7.19 14.10
CA TYR A 231 -8.57 6.50 13.44
C TYR A 231 -9.83 6.43 14.30
N PHE A 232 -9.68 6.33 15.64
CA PHE A 232 -10.80 6.36 16.58
C PHE A 232 -10.99 7.73 17.25
N HIS A 233 -10.34 8.79 16.73
CA HIS A 233 -10.53 10.12 17.31
C HIS A 233 -12.00 10.54 17.19
N ARG A 234 -12.61 10.94 18.32
CA ARG A 234 -14.05 11.22 18.41
C ARG A 234 -14.59 12.24 17.40
N VAL A 235 -13.79 13.29 17.10
CA VAL A 235 -14.20 14.35 16.15
C VAL A 235 -14.13 13.81 14.72
N GLY A 236 -13.06 13.10 14.34
CA GLY A 236 -12.94 12.47 13.03
C GLY A 236 -14.09 11.48 12.78
N ARG A 237 -14.40 10.63 13.77
CA ARG A 237 -15.56 9.71 13.68
C ARG A 237 -16.90 10.42 13.57
N ALA A 238 -17.11 11.52 14.32
CA ALA A 238 -18.32 12.32 14.20
C ALA A 238 -18.46 12.93 12.79
N ALA A 239 -17.36 13.46 12.23
CA ALA A 239 -17.38 14.04 10.88
C ALA A 239 -17.66 13.00 9.78
N GLN A 240 -17.34 11.73 10.00
CA GLN A 240 -17.67 10.65 9.06
C GLN A 240 -19.15 10.23 9.10
N ILE A 241 -19.86 10.49 10.19
CA ILE A 241 -21.26 10.08 10.39
C ILE A 241 -22.25 11.19 9.99
N MET A 242 -21.81 12.45 10.01
CA MET A 242 -22.63 13.63 9.63
C MET A 242 -22.77 13.78 8.12
#